data_7451d57d25632d2fafc26b0cf73f90a5
#
_entry.id   7451d57d25632d2fafc26b0cf73f90a5
#
_cell.length_a   1.000
_cell.length_b   1.000
_cell.length_c   1.000
_cell.angle_alpha   90.00
_cell.angle_beta   90.00
_cell.angle_gamma   90.00
#
_symmetry.space_group_name_H-M   'P 1'
#
loop_
_entity.id
_entity.type
_entity.pdbx_description
1 polymer ?
#
loop_
_entity_poly.entity_id
_entity_poly.type
_entity_poly.pdbx_seq_one_letter_code
_entity_poly.pdbx_strand_id
1 'polypeptide(L)'
;MSKVSFEDIGAVIATFAAKDDVKPGQMVKITANGEVGACSANDAFAGQAQSVRGGFAGVQVKGFLTLPITGSVALGRVSLAADGTGGVQTATTGGVTALVVSVDAAAKTAVVCL
;
A
#
# COMPACT_ATOMS: atom_id res chain seq x y z
N MET A 1 -12.96 -19.41 16.89
CA MET A 1 -12.86 -19.06 15.47
C MET A 1 -11.41 -19.12 15.04
N SER A 2 -11.15 -19.80 13.96
CA SER A 2 -9.79 -19.85 13.43
C SER A 2 -9.43 -18.54 12.75
N LYS A 3 -8.18 -18.16 12.87
CA LYS A 3 -7.66 -17.01 12.17
C LYS A 3 -6.89 -17.46 10.95
N VAL A 4 -7.01 -16.71 9.90
CA VAL A 4 -6.21 -16.90 8.68
C VAL A 4 -5.19 -15.80 8.62
N SER A 5 -3.94 -16.17 8.42
CA SER A 5 -2.85 -15.21 8.28
C SER A 5 -2.35 -15.25 6.84
N PHE A 6 -2.19 -14.07 6.26
CA PHE A 6 -1.68 -13.91 4.90
C PHE A 6 -0.29 -13.29 4.88
N GLU A 7 0.31 -13.12 6.04
CA GLU A 7 1.62 -12.46 6.12
C GLU A 7 2.66 -13.22 5.30
N ASP A 8 3.46 -12.47 4.58
CA ASP A 8 4.59 -12.96 3.76
C ASP A 8 4.22 -13.88 2.61
N ILE A 9 2.91 -14.15 2.40
CA ILE A 9 2.49 -14.96 1.26
C ILE A 9 2.67 -14.13 -0.01
N GLY A 10 3.50 -14.63 -0.94
CA GLY A 10 3.74 -13.99 -2.22
C GLY A 10 4.42 -12.63 -2.13
N ALA A 11 5.04 -12.31 -1.01
CA ALA A 11 5.64 -10.99 -0.82
C ALA A 11 6.87 -10.81 -1.71
N VAL A 12 6.88 -9.69 -2.44
CA VAL A 12 8.03 -9.26 -3.23
C VAL A 12 8.41 -7.87 -2.73
N ILE A 13 9.62 -7.75 -2.21
CA ILE A 13 10.14 -6.49 -1.71
C ILE A 13 11.33 -6.10 -2.56
N ALA A 14 11.30 -4.89 -3.12
CA ALA A 14 12.38 -4.37 -3.93
C ALA A 14 12.94 -3.10 -3.28
N THR A 15 14.22 -2.85 -3.49
CA THR A 15 14.88 -1.67 -2.95
C THR A 15 14.89 -0.55 -4.00
N PHE A 16 14.43 0.62 -3.61
CA PHE A 16 14.38 1.81 -4.46
C PHE A 16 15.12 2.95 -3.77
N ALA A 17 15.62 3.89 -4.55
CA ALA A 17 16.01 5.17 -3.99
C ALA A 17 14.75 5.84 -3.43
N ALA A 18 14.88 6.52 -2.30
CA ALA A 18 13.74 7.14 -1.61
C ALA A 18 13.93 8.63 -1.47
N LYS A 19 12.87 9.40 -1.78
CA LYS A 19 12.85 10.82 -1.48
C LYS A 19 12.74 11.02 0.04
N ASP A 20 13.01 12.24 0.48
CA ASP A 20 13.03 12.57 1.91
C ASP A 20 11.67 12.41 2.61
N ASP A 21 10.59 12.41 1.83
CA ASP A 21 9.23 12.30 2.36
C ASP A 21 8.76 10.87 2.58
N VAL A 22 9.58 9.87 2.24
CA VAL A 22 9.21 8.45 2.40
C VAL A 22 9.44 8.01 3.83
N LYS A 23 8.42 7.41 4.43
CA LYS A 23 8.49 6.85 5.78
C LYS A 23 7.97 5.41 5.79
N PRO A 24 8.48 4.57 6.70
CA PRO A 24 7.98 3.19 6.82
C PRO A 24 6.46 3.18 7.06
N GLY A 25 5.79 2.23 6.44
CA GLY A 25 4.34 2.07 6.56
C GLY A 25 3.52 2.87 5.57
N GLN A 26 4.14 3.78 4.81
CA GLN A 26 3.42 4.60 3.83
C GLN A 26 3.33 3.93 2.48
N MET A 27 2.21 4.20 1.79
CA MET A 27 2.12 3.92 0.36
C MET A 27 2.99 4.91 -0.40
N VAL A 28 3.73 4.40 -1.37
CA VAL A 28 4.66 5.19 -2.18
C VAL A 28 4.38 5.01 -3.66
N LYS A 29 4.87 5.94 -4.47
CA LYS A 29 4.75 5.91 -5.93
C LYS A 29 6.11 6.08 -6.56
N ILE A 30 6.22 5.66 -7.82
CA ILE A 30 7.44 5.89 -8.60
C ILE A 30 7.49 7.36 -9.00
N THR A 31 8.56 8.05 -8.62
CA THR A 31 8.75 9.48 -8.90
C THR A 31 9.81 9.75 -9.95
N ALA A 32 10.71 8.80 -10.15
CA ALA A 32 11.75 8.85 -11.17
C ALA A 32 12.25 7.42 -11.39
N ASN A 33 13.19 7.22 -12.29
CA ASN A 33 13.75 5.90 -12.54
C ASN A 33 14.36 5.32 -11.27
N GLY A 34 13.77 4.22 -10.78
CA GLY A 34 14.25 3.53 -9.58
C GLY A 34 14.06 4.30 -8.28
N GLU A 35 13.22 5.34 -8.28
CA GLU A 35 12.99 6.18 -7.11
C GLU A 35 11.52 6.18 -6.71
N VAL A 36 11.28 6.20 -5.40
CA VAL A 36 9.93 6.31 -4.84
C VAL A 36 9.79 7.57 -3.99
N GLY A 37 8.57 8.08 -3.90
CA GLY A 37 8.20 9.18 -3.03
C GLY A 37 6.84 8.93 -2.41
N ALA A 38 6.47 9.74 -1.43
CA ALA A 38 5.17 9.63 -0.78
C ALA A 38 4.05 9.94 -1.76
N CYS A 39 2.92 9.25 -1.60
CA CYS A 39 1.75 9.48 -2.42
C CYS A 39 0.95 10.68 -1.92
N SER A 40 0.35 11.40 -2.85
CA SER A 40 -0.74 12.32 -2.57
C SER A 40 -2.08 11.59 -2.73
N ALA A 41 -3.15 12.21 -2.27
CA ALA A 41 -4.49 11.62 -2.41
C ALA A 41 -4.80 11.32 -3.88
N ASN A 42 -5.39 10.17 -4.12
CA ASN A 42 -5.78 9.65 -5.44
C ASN A 42 -4.62 9.21 -6.33
N ASP A 43 -3.39 9.21 -5.85
CA ASP A 43 -2.27 8.70 -6.63
C ASP A 43 -2.34 7.18 -6.76
N ALA A 44 -1.89 6.68 -7.92
CA ALA A 44 -1.68 5.25 -8.10
C ALA A 44 -0.37 4.88 -7.41
N PHE A 45 -0.46 4.01 -6.40
CA PHE A 45 0.71 3.63 -5.61
C PHE A 45 1.46 2.46 -6.25
N ALA A 46 2.75 2.35 -5.96
CA ALA A 46 3.57 1.21 -6.38
C ALA A 46 3.58 0.10 -5.32
N GLY A 47 3.52 0.47 -4.05
CA GLY A 47 3.53 -0.46 -2.94
C GLY A 47 3.66 0.27 -1.63
N GLN A 48 3.98 -0.48 -0.56
CA GLN A 48 4.16 0.07 0.78
C GLN A 48 5.62 0.03 1.18
N ALA A 49 6.15 1.14 1.67
CA ALA A 49 7.50 1.18 2.21
C ALA A 49 7.55 0.36 3.50
N GLN A 50 8.41 -0.64 3.54
CA GLN A 50 8.60 -1.49 4.72
C GLN A 50 9.74 -0.98 5.59
N SER A 51 10.75 -0.39 4.95
CA SER A 51 11.92 0.14 5.65
C SER A 51 12.47 1.31 4.86
N VAL A 52 13.09 2.25 5.57
CA VAL A 52 13.78 3.39 4.95
C VAL A 52 15.12 3.54 5.66
N ARG A 53 16.20 3.56 4.88
CA ARG A 53 17.54 3.68 5.45
C ARG A 53 18.50 4.28 4.41
N GLY A 54 19.22 5.31 4.82
CA GLY A 54 20.30 5.86 4.01
C GLY A 54 19.91 6.33 2.61
N GLY A 55 18.70 6.86 2.45
CA GLY A 55 18.21 7.31 1.15
C GLY A 55 17.63 6.19 0.30
N PHE A 56 17.39 5.01 0.87
CA PHE A 56 16.79 3.88 0.17
C PHE A 56 15.60 3.35 0.95
N ALA A 57 14.65 2.78 0.24
CA ALA A 57 13.46 2.15 0.83
C ALA A 57 13.27 0.74 0.29
N GLY A 58 12.97 -0.20 1.18
CA GLY A 58 12.45 -1.50 0.81
C GLY A 58 10.95 -1.39 0.65
N VAL A 59 10.45 -1.59 -0.56
CA VAL A 59 9.03 -1.43 -0.89
C VAL A 59 8.43 -2.76 -1.26
N GLN A 60 7.35 -3.14 -0.56
CA GLN A 60 6.61 -4.34 -0.92
C GLN A 60 5.67 -3.99 -2.07
N VAL A 61 5.93 -4.57 -3.23
CA VAL A 61 5.18 -4.28 -4.45
C VAL A 61 4.18 -5.37 -4.80
N LYS A 62 4.28 -6.54 -4.17
CA LYS A 62 3.39 -7.68 -4.39
C LYS A 62 3.14 -8.41 -3.08
N GLY A 63 2.04 -9.15 -3.03
CA GLY A 63 1.68 -9.98 -1.90
C GLY A 63 0.66 -9.33 -0.99
N PHE A 64 0.46 -9.93 0.18
CA PHE A 64 -0.56 -9.49 1.11
C PHE A 64 0.00 -8.46 2.09
N LEU A 65 -0.76 -7.39 2.28
CA LEU A 65 -0.41 -6.29 3.18
C LEU A 65 -1.61 -5.93 4.03
N THR A 66 -1.36 -5.56 5.28
CA THR A 66 -2.37 -4.89 6.09
C THR A 66 -2.14 -3.39 5.95
N LEU A 67 -3.12 -2.70 5.37
CA LEU A 67 -2.99 -1.28 5.06
C LEU A 67 -4.01 -0.45 5.81
N PRO A 68 -3.63 0.75 6.27
CA PRO A 68 -4.61 1.72 6.76
C PRO A 68 -5.56 2.09 5.62
N ILE A 69 -6.84 2.30 5.94
CA ILE A 69 -7.82 2.73 4.95
C ILE A 69 -8.52 4.01 5.40
N THR A 70 -8.93 4.80 4.43
CA THR A 70 -9.79 5.97 4.63
C THR A 70 -11.13 5.69 3.95
N GLY A 71 -12.21 5.89 4.67
CA GLY A 71 -13.55 5.63 4.16
C GLY A 71 -13.86 4.14 4.06
N SER A 72 -14.84 3.80 3.25
CA SER A 72 -15.28 2.42 3.07
C SER A 72 -14.56 1.78 1.89
N VAL A 73 -14.08 0.56 2.10
CA VAL A 73 -13.43 -0.24 1.06
C VAL A 73 -14.18 -1.57 0.97
N ALA A 74 -14.59 -1.94 -0.23
CA ALA A 74 -15.33 -3.17 -0.46
C ALA A 74 -14.40 -4.38 -0.50
N LEU A 75 -14.95 -5.54 -0.20
CA LEU A 75 -14.26 -6.83 -0.36
C LEU A 75 -14.21 -7.21 -1.84
N GLY A 76 -13.23 -8.02 -2.19
CA GLY A 76 -13.05 -8.53 -3.53
C GLY A 76 -12.08 -7.68 -4.34
N ARG A 77 -12.15 -7.79 -5.65
CA ARG A 77 -11.27 -7.01 -6.53
C ARG A 77 -11.84 -5.62 -6.75
N VAL A 78 -11.09 -4.63 -6.31
CA VAL A 78 -11.50 -3.24 -6.35
C VAL A 78 -10.34 -2.37 -6.80
N SER A 79 -10.65 -1.17 -7.25
CA SER A 79 -9.63 -0.18 -7.55
C SER A 79 -9.36 0.68 -6.33
N LEU A 80 -8.10 0.75 -5.93
CA LEU A 80 -7.66 1.52 -4.78
C LEU A 80 -6.68 2.59 -5.22
N ALA A 81 -6.63 3.67 -4.46
CA ALA A 81 -5.65 4.73 -4.64
C ALA A 81 -5.11 5.13 -3.27
N ALA A 82 -4.02 5.89 -3.25
CA ALA A 82 -3.51 6.43 -2.01
C ALA A 82 -4.50 7.43 -1.41
N ASP A 83 -4.56 7.51 -0.08
CA ASP A 83 -5.45 8.45 0.59
C ASP A 83 -4.76 9.77 0.96
N GLY A 84 -3.46 9.88 0.69
CA GLY A 84 -2.68 11.08 1.00
C GLY A 84 -2.17 11.13 2.44
N THR A 85 -2.52 10.15 3.27
CA THR A 85 -2.08 10.07 4.68
C THR A 85 -1.33 8.79 4.99
N GLY A 86 -0.83 8.11 3.96
CA GLY A 86 -0.03 6.91 4.09
C GLY A 86 -0.77 5.61 3.83
N GLY A 87 -2.09 5.62 3.74
CA GLY A 87 -2.91 4.44 3.49
C GLY A 87 -3.56 4.46 2.11
N VAL A 88 -4.69 3.76 2.00
CA VAL A 88 -5.43 3.63 0.75
C VAL A 88 -6.90 3.99 0.93
N GLN A 89 -7.55 4.28 -0.18
CA GLN A 89 -8.99 4.55 -0.27
C GLN A 89 -9.50 3.99 -1.58
N THR A 90 -10.82 3.86 -1.69
CA THR A 90 -11.43 3.50 -2.98
C THR A 90 -11.10 4.57 -4.01
N ALA A 91 -10.59 4.16 -5.16
CA ALA A 91 -10.26 5.11 -6.22
C ALA A 91 -11.54 5.66 -6.86
N THR A 92 -11.54 6.97 -7.13
CA THR A 92 -12.66 7.61 -7.84
C THR A 92 -12.51 7.45 -9.34
N THR A 93 -11.28 7.55 -9.83
CA THR A 93 -10.94 7.31 -11.24
C THR A 93 -9.58 6.64 -11.29
N GLY A 94 -9.40 5.74 -12.23
CA GLY A 94 -8.15 5.00 -12.35
C GLY A 94 -7.89 4.15 -11.12
N GLY A 95 -6.68 4.21 -10.62
CA GLY A 95 -6.28 3.47 -9.42
C GLY A 95 -5.60 2.15 -9.75
N VAL A 96 -5.30 1.41 -8.70
CA VAL A 96 -4.62 0.11 -8.79
C VAL A 96 -5.63 -0.97 -8.42
N THR A 97 -5.81 -1.94 -9.29
CA THR A 97 -6.69 -3.08 -8.99
C THR A 97 -6.00 -3.98 -7.96
N ALA A 98 -6.68 -4.24 -6.86
CA ALA A 98 -6.16 -5.06 -5.78
C ALA A 98 -7.26 -5.98 -5.26
N LEU A 99 -6.86 -7.05 -4.59
CA LEU A 99 -7.80 -7.99 -3.97
C LEU A 99 -7.89 -7.67 -2.48
N VAL A 100 -9.05 -7.22 -2.03
CA VAL A 100 -9.29 -6.95 -0.61
C VAL A 100 -9.91 -8.20 0.00
N VAL A 101 -9.19 -8.85 0.90
CA VAL A 101 -9.59 -10.13 1.47
C VAL A 101 -10.26 -9.99 2.83
N SER A 102 -9.98 -8.92 3.56
CA SER A 102 -10.67 -8.65 4.82
C SER A 102 -10.60 -7.14 5.13
N VAL A 103 -11.61 -6.65 5.84
CA VAL A 103 -11.68 -5.26 6.26
C VAL A 103 -12.03 -5.22 7.74
N ASP A 104 -11.28 -4.44 8.52
CA ASP A 104 -11.59 -4.17 9.92
C ASP A 104 -11.99 -2.70 10.03
N ALA A 105 -13.30 -2.45 10.08
CA ALA A 105 -13.82 -1.08 10.12
C ALA A 105 -13.46 -0.36 11.43
N ALA A 106 -13.36 -1.10 12.53
CA ALA A 106 -13.03 -0.51 13.82
C ALA A 106 -11.57 -0.05 13.87
N ALA A 107 -10.67 -0.86 13.34
CA ALA A 107 -9.24 -0.54 13.29
C ALA A 107 -8.89 0.35 12.09
N LYS A 108 -9.81 0.52 11.15
CA LYS A 108 -9.60 1.25 9.89
C LYS A 108 -8.41 0.67 9.10
N THR A 109 -8.43 -0.65 8.95
CA THR A 109 -7.41 -1.37 8.18
C THR A 109 -8.07 -2.38 7.26
N ALA A 110 -7.34 -2.80 6.25
CA ALA A 110 -7.75 -3.87 5.35
C ALA A 110 -6.54 -4.72 4.98
N VAL A 111 -6.79 -6.00 4.77
CA VAL A 111 -5.78 -6.91 4.23
C VAL A 111 -5.97 -6.96 2.73
N VAL A 112 -4.94 -6.59 2.01
CA VAL A 112 -4.98 -6.38 0.57
C VAL A 112 -3.85 -7.15 -0.09
N CYS A 113 -4.16 -7.81 -1.20
CA CYS A 113 -3.17 -8.45 -2.06
C CYS A 113 -2.91 -7.56 -3.28
N LEU A 114 -1.67 -7.15 -3.44
CA LEU A 114 -1.25 -6.32 -4.57
C LEU A 114 -0.89 -7.15 -5.80
#